data_e8e063e20d9adc113799d258b7f69408
#
_entry.id   e8e063e20d9adc113799d258b7f69408
#
_cell.length_a   1.000
_cell.length_b   1.000
_cell.length_c   1.000
_cell.angle_alpha   90.00
_cell.angle_beta   90.00
_cell.angle_gamma   90.00
#
_symmetry.space_group_name_H-M   'P 1'
#
loop_
_entity.id
_entity.type
_entity.pdbx_description
1 polymer ?
#
loop_
_entity_poly.entity_id
_entity_poly.type
_entity_poly.pdbx_seq_one_letter_code
_entity_poly.pdbx_strand_id
1 'polypeptide(L)'
;MTHSARSKQAVYFAYGTLLDIDGMKKYCPSAEPLGVMSLKGYRMGFALCGADPAVGGCTLVEDAGNTMYGVLYSLPEKELADLDAASGVDKGLWATIKITLTNDMGQKVPANTLTIPDPAGPYRPPETYTNPILAGARAWPLPEGYIKQLLEIIRKA
;
A
#
# COMPACT_ATOMS: atom_id res chain seq x y z
N MET A 1 30.21 -13.55 -14.61
CA MET A 1 29.66 -13.06 -14.54
C MET A 1 28.97 -12.52 -13.88
N THR A 2 28.94 -12.21 -13.71
CA THR A 2 28.25 -11.19 -13.32
C THR A 2 26.91 -11.31 -12.71
N HIS A 3 26.48 -12.47 -12.40
CA HIS A 3 25.22 -12.68 -11.71
C HIS A 3 25.20 -12.06 -10.32
N SER A 4 26.38 -11.93 -9.73
CA SER A 4 26.50 -11.26 -8.44
C SER A 4 26.07 -9.79 -8.47
N ALA A 5 26.05 -9.19 -9.64
CA ALA A 5 25.59 -7.81 -9.79
C ALA A 5 24.07 -7.69 -9.87
N ARG A 6 23.38 -8.81 -10.00
CA ARG A 6 21.92 -8.78 -10.09
C ARG A 6 21.30 -8.50 -8.73
N SER A 7 20.52 -7.44 -8.65
CA SER A 7 19.80 -7.10 -7.42
C SER A 7 18.75 -8.17 -7.11
N LYS A 8 18.59 -8.48 -5.83
CA LYS A 8 17.48 -9.29 -5.40
C LYS A 8 16.20 -8.49 -5.56
N GLN A 9 15.14 -9.17 -5.95
CA GLN A 9 13.84 -8.57 -6.14
C GLN A 9 12.93 -8.87 -4.97
N ALA A 10 12.12 -7.88 -4.61
CA ALA A 10 11.06 -8.00 -3.63
C ALA A 10 9.74 -7.63 -4.31
N VAL A 11 8.64 -7.94 -3.66
CA VAL A 11 7.32 -7.54 -4.13
C VAL A 11 6.62 -6.74 -3.03
N TYR A 12 5.93 -5.69 -3.45
CA TYR A 12 5.26 -4.76 -2.56
C TYR A 12 3.82 -4.53 -3.03
N PHE A 13 2.88 -4.63 -2.11
CA PHE A 13 1.46 -4.39 -2.39
C PHE A 13 1.11 -2.94 -2.04
N ALA A 14 0.78 -2.16 -3.06
CA ALA A 14 0.36 -0.76 -2.92
C ALA A 14 -1.16 -0.69 -2.90
N TYR A 15 -1.72 -0.11 -1.85
CA TYR A 15 -3.17 0.02 -1.69
C TYR A 15 -3.61 1.46 -1.39
N GLY A 16 -2.65 2.37 -1.22
CA GLY A 16 -2.89 3.77 -0.87
C GLY A 16 -2.30 4.73 -1.89
N THR A 17 -1.55 5.72 -1.43
CA THR A 17 -0.98 6.76 -2.30
C THR A 17 -0.01 6.20 -3.34
N LEU A 18 0.58 5.05 -3.09
CA LEU A 18 1.52 4.41 -4.03
C LEU A 18 0.81 3.60 -5.12
N LEU A 19 -0.52 3.53 -5.11
CA LEU A 19 -1.28 3.03 -6.25
C LEU A 19 -0.95 3.83 -7.50
N ASP A 20 -0.76 5.13 -7.36
CA ASP A 20 -0.32 5.98 -8.44
C ASP A 20 1.14 5.65 -8.79
N ILE A 21 1.36 5.20 -10.02
CA ILE A 21 2.69 4.76 -10.45
C ILE A 21 3.74 5.88 -10.37
N ASP A 22 3.34 7.12 -10.65
CA ASP A 22 4.25 8.24 -10.57
C ASP A 22 4.68 8.49 -9.12
N GLY A 23 3.75 8.35 -8.19
CA GLY A 23 4.05 8.42 -6.76
C GLY A 23 4.97 7.30 -6.31
N MET A 24 4.71 6.08 -6.78
CA MET A 24 5.56 4.92 -6.46
C MET A 24 6.99 5.12 -6.96
N LYS A 25 7.14 5.61 -8.18
CA LYS A 25 8.47 5.77 -8.79
C LYS A 25 9.29 6.90 -8.19
N LYS A 26 8.70 7.79 -7.43
CA LYS A 26 9.46 8.78 -6.68
C LYS A 26 10.31 8.14 -5.58
N TYR A 27 9.82 7.05 -4.99
CA TYR A 27 10.55 6.33 -3.95
C TYR A 27 11.30 5.13 -4.51
N CYS A 28 10.72 4.47 -5.51
CA CYS A 28 11.24 3.24 -6.08
C CYS A 28 11.27 3.38 -7.60
N PRO A 29 12.29 4.04 -8.15
CA PRO A 29 12.34 4.32 -9.60
C PRO A 29 12.38 3.05 -10.46
N SER A 30 12.83 1.92 -9.93
CA SER A 30 12.88 0.66 -10.66
C SER A 30 11.63 -0.21 -10.48
N ALA A 31 10.62 0.28 -9.77
CA ALA A 31 9.41 -0.50 -9.52
C ALA A 31 8.67 -0.79 -10.84
N GLU A 32 8.28 -2.05 -11.01
CA GLU A 32 7.52 -2.51 -12.17
C GLU A 32 6.20 -3.13 -11.69
N PRO A 33 5.07 -2.69 -12.23
CA PRO A 33 3.78 -3.26 -11.83
C PRO A 33 3.61 -4.67 -12.36
N LEU A 34 3.13 -5.57 -11.51
CA LEU A 34 2.84 -6.95 -11.87
C LEU A 34 1.34 -7.18 -12.06
N GLY A 35 0.51 -6.25 -11.63
CA GLY A 35 -0.93 -6.32 -11.82
C GLY A 35 -1.74 -6.08 -10.57
N VAL A 36 -3.05 -6.09 -10.74
CA VAL A 36 -4.02 -5.90 -9.67
C VAL A 36 -4.14 -7.18 -8.86
N MET A 37 -4.14 -7.04 -7.54
CA MET A 37 -4.27 -8.14 -6.60
C MET A 37 -5.38 -7.84 -5.60
N SER A 38 -5.88 -8.88 -4.95
CA SER A 38 -6.85 -8.74 -3.86
C SER A 38 -6.26 -9.19 -2.54
N LEU A 39 -6.70 -8.58 -1.46
CA LEU A 39 -6.34 -8.97 -0.09
C LEU A 39 -7.63 -9.18 0.68
N LYS A 40 -7.88 -10.42 1.06
CA LYS A 40 -9.10 -10.81 1.77
C LYS A 40 -8.95 -10.59 3.28
N GLY A 41 -10.03 -10.16 3.91
CA GLY A 41 -10.07 -10.00 5.36
C GLY A 41 -9.60 -8.65 5.86
N TYR A 42 -9.47 -7.67 4.96
CA TYR A 42 -8.99 -6.33 5.29
C TYR A 42 -9.76 -5.26 4.52
N ARG A 43 -9.72 -4.05 5.07
CA ARG A 43 -10.11 -2.83 4.35
C ARG A 43 -9.04 -1.77 4.57
N MET A 44 -9.03 -0.77 3.70
CA MET A 44 -8.18 0.39 3.92
C MET A 44 -8.85 1.31 4.93
N GLY A 45 -8.05 1.91 5.80
CA GLY A 45 -8.50 2.95 6.69
C GLY A 45 -7.46 4.06 6.79
N PHE A 46 -7.79 5.11 7.51
CA PHE A 46 -6.88 6.21 7.81
C PHE A 46 -6.69 6.29 9.31
N ALA A 47 -5.47 6.54 9.73
CA ALA A 47 -5.15 6.66 11.14
C ALA A 47 -3.96 7.59 11.36
N LEU A 48 -3.83 8.10 12.57
CA LEU A 48 -2.61 8.73 13.05
C LEU A 48 -1.66 7.63 13.50
N CYS A 49 -0.37 7.91 13.39
CA CYS A 49 0.66 7.01 13.91
C CYS A 49 0.76 7.22 15.42
N GLY A 50 0.55 6.16 16.21
CA GLY A 50 0.65 6.26 17.66
C GLY A 50 2.02 6.70 18.14
N ALA A 51 3.08 6.36 17.38
CA ALA A 51 4.45 6.78 17.70
C ALA A 51 4.67 8.29 17.51
N ASP A 52 3.90 8.93 16.61
CA ASP A 52 3.96 10.36 16.37
C ASP A 52 2.61 10.85 15.84
N PRO A 53 1.75 11.41 16.68
CA PRO A 53 0.41 11.82 16.28
C PRO A 53 0.38 13.03 15.32
N ALA A 54 1.52 13.61 14.99
CA ALA A 54 1.62 14.62 13.92
C ALA A 54 1.64 13.96 12.53
N VAL A 55 1.80 12.65 12.46
CA VAL A 55 1.89 11.88 11.21
C VAL A 55 0.71 10.94 11.13
N GLY A 56 0.12 10.84 9.95
CA GLY A 56 -0.98 9.92 9.70
C GLY A 56 -1.04 9.55 8.23
N GLY A 57 -1.87 8.57 7.92
CA GLY A 57 -2.06 8.12 6.55
C GLY A 57 -2.90 6.86 6.47
N CYS A 58 -2.78 6.17 5.33
CA CYS A 58 -3.53 4.95 5.11
C CYS A 58 -2.90 3.76 5.85
N THR A 59 -3.75 2.83 6.25
CA THR A 59 -3.35 1.65 6.99
C THR A 59 -4.31 0.51 6.67
N LEU A 60 -3.89 -0.72 6.99
CA LEU A 60 -4.75 -1.89 6.89
C LEU A 60 -5.58 -2.02 8.15
N VAL A 61 -6.86 -2.31 7.98
CA VAL A 61 -7.77 -2.59 9.10
C VAL A 61 -8.37 -3.97 8.87
N GLU A 62 -8.25 -4.86 9.86
CA GLU A 62 -8.87 -6.17 9.76
C GLU A 62 -10.38 -6.02 9.65
N ASP A 63 -10.96 -6.72 8.69
CA ASP A 63 -12.39 -6.65 8.40
C ASP A 63 -12.82 -7.95 7.73
N ALA A 64 -13.20 -8.92 8.55
CA ALA A 64 -13.60 -10.23 8.09
C ALA A 64 -14.75 -10.11 7.08
N GLY A 65 -14.66 -10.86 5.99
CA GLY A 65 -15.67 -10.82 4.94
C GLY A 65 -15.47 -9.72 3.91
N ASN A 66 -14.54 -8.79 4.14
CA ASN A 66 -14.22 -7.76 3.16
C ASN A 66 -13.03 -8.17 2.29
N THR A 67 -12.94 -7.59 1.11
CA THR A 67 -11.82 -7.78 0.20
C THR A 67 -11.38 -6.41 -0.30
N MET A 68 -10.10 -6.12 -0.17
CA MET A 68 -9.53 -4.90 -0.72
C MET A 68 -8.66 -5.23 -1.94
N TYR A 69 -8.37 -4.20 -2.73
CA TYR A 69 -7.61 -4.34 -3.97
C TYR A 69 -6.48 -3.35 -4.00
N GLY A 70 -5.44 -3.71 -4.72
CA GLY A 70 -4.30 -2.86 -4.93
C GLY A 70 -3.44 -3.40 -6.05
N VAL A 71 -2.24 -2.85 -6.18
CA VAL A 71 -1.30 -3.22 -7.24
C VAL A 71 -0.05 -3.81 -6.63
N LEU A 72 0.38 -4.94 -7.19
CA LEU A 72 1.64 -5.56 -6.80
C LEU A 72 2.75 -5.01 -7.69
N TYR A 73 3.82 -4.56 -7.07
CA TYR A 73 5.04 -4.10 -7.76
C TYR A 73 6.20 -5.03 -7.46
N SER A 74 7.03 -5.26 -8.48
CA SER A 74 8.34 -5.86 -8.30
C SER A 74 9.37 -4.73 -8.24
N LEU A 75 10.29 -4.80 -7.29
CA LEU A 75 11.31 -3.78 -7.11
C LEU A 75 12.55 -4.39 -6.45
N PRO A 76 13.73 -3.77 -6.64
CA PRO A 76 14.91 -4.23 -5.92
C PRO A 76 14.74 -4.13 -4.40
N GLU A 77 15.27 -5.08 -3.67
CA GLU A 77 15.21 -5.06 -2.20
C GLU A 77 15.77 -3.76 -1.62
N LYS A 78 16.79 -3.22 -2.27
CA LYS A 78 17.36 -1.94 -1.86
C LYS A 78 16.34 -0.81 -1.91
N GLU A 79 15.52 -0.77 -2.96
CA GLU A 79 14.49 0.25 -3.08
C GLU A 79 13.34 0.05 -2.09
N LEU A 80 13.04 -1.20 -1.77
CA LEU A 80 12.08 -1.49 -0.70
C LEU A 80 12.59 -0.95 0.64
N ALA A 81 13.87 -1.13 0.92
CA ALA A 81 14.49 -0.59 2.13
C ALA A 81 14.44 0.95 2.14
N ASP A 82 14.65 1.58 0.98
CA ASP A 82 14.53 3.04 0.85
C ASP A 82 13.11 3.50 1.13
N LEU A 83 12.11 2.77 0.64
CA LEU A 83 10.71 3.07 0.90
C LEU A 83 10.37 2.92 2.38
N ASP A 84 10.87 1.86 3.02
CA ASP A 84 10.68 1.65 4.45
C ASP A 84 11.26 2.82 5.26
N ALA A 85 12.45 3.26 4.91
CA ALA A 85 13.10 4.38 5.58
C ALA A 85 12.30 5.69 5.36
N ALA A 86 11.86 5.94 4.14
CA ALA A 86 11.07 7.13 3.82
C ALA A 86 9.72 7.13 4.54
N SER A 87 9.17 5.94 4.82
CA SER A 87 7.90 5.79 5.53
C SER A 87 8.06 5.85 7.06
N GLY A 88 9.30 5.95 7.56
CA GLY A 88 9.54 6.04 8.99
C GLY A 88 9.39 4.72 9.74
N VAL A 89 9.70 3.59 9.07
CA VAL A 89 9.64 2.28 9.71
C VAL A 89 10.58 2.21 10.91
N ASP A 90 11.76 2.80 10.80
CA ASP A 90 12.73 2.86 11.89
C ASP A 90 12.25 3.73 13.07
N LYS A 91 11.26 4.58 12.85
CA LYS A 91 10.67 5.44 13.86
C LYS A 91 9.36 4.89 14.42
N GLY A 92 8.94 3.70 13.96
CA GLY A 92 7.69 3.10 14.39
C GLY A 92 6.44 3.72 13.81
N LEU A 93 6.55 4.55 12.78
CA LEU A 93 5.40 5.19 12.13
C LEU A 93 4.59 4.19 11.31
N TRP A 94 5.25 3.49 10.41
CA TRP A 94 4.71 2.34 9.67
C TRP A 94 5.56 1.12 9.97
N ALA A 95 5.00 -0.03 9.71
CA ALA A 95 5.71 -1.30 9.80
C ALA A 95 5.54 -2.06 8.50
N THR A 96 6.60 -2.74 8.07
CA THR A 96 6.55 -3.66 6.95
C THR A 96 6.04 -4.99 7.45
N ILE A 97 4.98 -5.50 6.85
CA ILE A 97 4.41 -6.80 7.18
C ILE A 97 4.31 -7.65 5.92
N LYS A 98 4.22 -8.96 6.12
CA LYS A 98 3.99 -9.92 5.05
C LYS A 98 2.52 -10.29 5.02
N ILE A 99 1.96 -10.29 3.81
CA ILE A 99 0.56 -10.64 3.57
C ILE A 99 0.50 -11.66 2.45
N THR A 100 -0.65 -12.30 2.32
CA THR A 100 -0.92 -13.23 1.23
C THR A 100 -2.03 -12.66 0.37
N LEU A 101 -1.68 -12.34 -0.87
CA LEU A 101 -2.61 -11.80 -1.86
C LEU A 101 -3.22 -12.92 -2.68
N THR A 102 -4.25 -12.60 -3.43
CA THR A 102 -4.85 -13.50 -4.41
C THR A 102 -4.86 -12.78 -5.75
N ASN A 103 -4.34 -13.43 -6.80
CA ASN A 103 -4.37 -12.88 -8.14
C ASN A 103 -5.70 -13.22 -8.83
N ASP A 104 -5.89 -12.78 -10.07
CA ASP A 104 -7.10 -12.98 -10.85
C ASP A 104 -7.35 -14.45 -11.21
N MET A 105 -6.32 -15.30 -11.10
CA MET A 105 -6.43 -16.74 -11.31
C MET A 105 -6.68 -17.51 -10.02
N GLY A 106 -6.86 -16.81 -8.90
CA GLY A 106 -7.08 -17.43 -7.60
C GLY A 106 -5.84 -17.95 -6.92
N GLN A 107 -4.66 -17.68 -7.47
CA GLN A 107 -3.39 -18.13 -6.89
C GLN A 107 -2.97 -17.23 -5.73
N LYS A 108 -2.34 -17.83 -4.72
CA LYS A 108 -1.83 -17.11 -3.56
C LYS A 108 -0.45 -16.53 -3.86
N VAL A 109 -0.26 -15.26 -3.52
CA VAL A 109 0.99 -14.54 -3.80
C VAL A 109 1.43 -13.84 -2.51
N PRO A 110 2.56 -14.27 -1.91
CA PRO A 110 3.07 -13.56 -0.74
C PRO A 110 3.67 -12.22 -1.15
N ALA A 111 3.50 -11.21 -0.32
CA ALA A 111 4.00 -9.87 -0.61
C ALA A 111 4.26 -9.11 0.68
N ASN A 112 5.04 -8.04 0.55
CA ASN A 112 5.26 -7.06 1.61
C ASN A 112 4.28 -5.90 1.44
N THR A 113 3.89 -5.28 2.55
CA THR A 113 3.17 -4.03 2.51
C THR A 113 3.44 -3.23 3.79
N LEU A 114 2.98 -2.00 3.82
CA LEU A 114 3.16 -1.12 4.97
C LEU A 114 1.81 -0.91 5.67
N THR A 115 1.84 -0.92 7.00
CA THR A 115 0.67 -0.64 7.82
C THR A 115 1.11 0.12 9.06
N ILE A 116 0.22 0.89 9.67
CA ILE A 116 0.51 1.59 10.92
C ILE A 116 0.39 0.58 12.06
N PRO A 117 1.48 0.30 12.79
CA PRO A 117 1.46 -0.75 13.84
C PRO A 117 0.68 -0.34 15.09
N ASP A 118 0.59 0.95 15.35
CA ASP A 118 -0.12 1.48 16.52
C ASP A 118 -1.05 2.60 16.06
N PRO A 119 -2.16 2.26 15.39
CA PRO A 119 -3.05 3.27 14.84
C PRO A 119 -3.80 4.01 15.95
N ALA A 120 -3.89 5.32 15.78
CA ALA A 120 -4.64 6.20 16.66
C ALA A 120 -5.58 7.05 15.81
N GLY A 121 -6.55 7.65 16.41
CA GLY A 121 -7.47 8.44 15.63
C GLY A 121 -8.53 9.08 16.50
N PRO A 122 -9.50 9.75 15.86
CA PRO A 122 -9.80 9.80 14.44
C PRO A 122 -8.82 10.64 13.63
N TYR A 123 -8.73 10.40 12.33
CA TYR A 123 -7.87 11.15 11.43
C TYR A 123 -8.57 11.37 10.09
N ARG A 124 -8.67 12.63 9.68
CA ARG A 124 -9.17 13.00 8.36
C ARG A 124 -8.00 13.47 7.51
N PRO A 125 -7.57 12.68 6.52
CA PRO A 125 -6.47 13.08 5.65
C PRO A 125 -6.88 14.23 4.73
N PRO A 126 -5.94 15.11 4.35
CA PRO A 126 -6.22 16.18 3.39
C PRO A 126 -6.43 15.59 1.98
N GLU A 127 -7.09 16.36 1.12
CA GLU A 127 -7.33 15.94 -0.26
C GLU A 127 -6.05 15.69 -1.03
N THR A 128 -4.98 16.42 -0.72
CA THR A 128 -3.66 16.20 -1.33
C THR A 128 -3.13 14.80 -1.05
N TYR A 129 -3.61 14.16 0.03
CA TYR A 129 -3.28 12.78 0.35
C TYR A 129 -4.23 11.79 -0.31
N THR A 130 -5.53 12.09 -0.34
CA THR A 130 -6.54 11.15 -0.86
C THR A 130 -6.67 11.18 -2.38
N ASN A 131 -6.40 12.31 -3.03
CA ASN A 131 -6.49 12.41 -4.49
C ASN A 131 -5.60 11.41 -5.23
N PRO A 132 -4.32 11.20 -4.85
CA PRO A 132 -3.49 10.17 -5.49
C PRO A 132 -4.05 8.76 -5.33
N ILE A 133 -4.71 8.47 -4.21
CA ILE A 133 -5.32 7.14 -3.98
C ILE A 133 -6.42 6.91 -5.03
N LEU A 134 -7.30 7.87 -5.21
CA LEU A 134 -8.39 7.77 -6.17
C LEU A 134 -7.88 7.75 -7.62
N ALA A 135 -6.88 8.59 -7.92
CA ALA A 135 -6.27 8.61 -9.24
C ALA A 135 -5.66 7.26 -9.60
N GLY A 136 -4.91 6.67 -8.67
CA GLY A 136 -4.31 5.36 -8.86
C GLY A 136 -5.36 4.26 -9.00
N ALA A 137 -6.40 4.29 -8.16
CA ALA A 137 -7.46 3.30 -8.20
C ALA A 137 -8.21 3.31 -9.54
N ARG A 138 -8.39 4.49 -10.14
CA ARG A 138 -9.04 4.61 -11.44
C ARG A 138 -8.13 4.28 -12.60
N ALA A 139 -6.84 4.59 -12.47
CA ALA A 139 -5.86 4.33 -13.53
C ALA A 139 -5.61 2.85 -13.77
N TRP A 140 -5.72 2.00 -12.75
CA TRP A 140 -5.36 0.57 -12.85
C TRP A 140 -6.36 -0.34 -13.56
N PRO A 141 -7.64 -0.12 -13.82
CA PRO A 141 -8.71 0.31 -12.95
C PRO A 141 -9.06 -0.79 -11.93
N LEU A 142 -9.21 -0.43 -10.70
CA LEU A 142 -9.67 -1.35 -9.66
C LEU A 142 -11.18 -1.60 -9.82
N PRO A 143 -11.72 -2.67 -9.25
CA PRO A 143 -13.16 -2.93 -9.36
C PRO A 143 -13.99 -1.74 -8.91
N GLU A 144 -15.05 -1.45 -9.66
CA GLU A 144 -15.86 -0.26 -9.42
C GLU A 144 -16.50 -0.24 -8.03
N GLY A 145 -16.95 -1.40 -7.57
CA GLY A 145 -17.48 -1.54 -6.22
C GLY A 145 -16.45 -1.20 -5.15
N TYR A 146 -15.20 -1.52 -5.41
CA TYR A 146 -14.12 -1.16 -4.49
C TYR A 146 -13.81 0.34 -4.53
N ILE A 147 -13.84 0.96 -5.70
CA ILE A 147 -13.67 2.42 -5.81
C ILE A 147 -14.77 3.15 -5.03
N LYS A 148 -16.00 2.67 -5.09
CA LYS A 148 -17.10 3.19 -4.28
C LYS A 148 -16.82 3.04 -2.79
N GLN A 149 -16.24 1.91 -2.38
CA GLN A 149 -15.85 1.69 -0.99
C GLN A 149 -14.77 2.68 -0.56
N LEU A 150 -13.76 2.93 -1.41
CA LEU A 150 -12.72 3.92 -1.12
C LEU A 150 -13.31 5.32 -0.94
N LEU A 151 -14.22 5.72 -1.82
CA LEU A 151 -14.90 7.01 -1.71
C LEU A 151 -15.65 7.13 -0.39
N GLU A 152 -16.32 6.06 0.02
CA GLU A 152 -17.06 6.03 1.28
C GLU A 152 -16.13 6.12 2.49
N ILE A 153 -15.00 5.40 2.45
CA ILE A 153 -13.99 5.45 3.52
C ILE A 153 -13.44 6.87 3.65
N ILE A 154 -13.14 7.51 2.53
CA ILE A 154 -12.62 8.88 2.51
C ILE A 154 -13.69 9.86 3.04
N ARG A 155 -14.94 9.69 2.63
CA ARG A 155 -16.02 10.57 3.06
C ARG A 155 -16.26 10.49 4.57
N LYS A 156 -16.13 9.31 5.15
CA LYS A 156 -16.38 9.07 6.58
C LYS A 156 -15.17 9.35 7.48
N ALA A 157 -14.03 9.57 6.88
CA ALA A 157 -12.81 9.80 7.64
C ALA A 157 -12.84 11.11 8.45
#